data_9e062205d9090ffccd06c1fab2e91bc3
#
_entry.id   9e062205d9090ffccd06c1fab2e91bc3
#
_cell.length_a   1.000
_cell.length_b   1.000
_cell.length_c   1.000
_cell.angle_alpha   90.00
_cell.angle_beta   90.00
_cell.angle_gamma   90.00
#
_symmetry.space_group_name_H-M   'P 1'
#
loop_
_entity.id
_entity.type
_entity.pdbx_description
1 polymer ?
#
loop_
_entity_poly.entity_id
_entity_poly.type
_entity_poly.pdbx_seq_one_letter_code
_entity_poly.pdbx_strand_id
1 'polypeptide(L)'
;VAANRLLTFQSGTPVFLPHLLEVGLYHGAALPEEKEAAWHLGRPKADYFLFHCIAGVLNITCRQKAYSLQAGGVLLLDGKQAVSVEAQADTRAAAFRFRCEKGKPPLRAGRVYQAAHGPVQEAFYAALSAVDEPTELLVCNRLSLQFALLLYEWRGAAEKGERKASISAYEAEIREAVSYMRAHLDEKIQMSELAKGLHLSERNFRKCFTASLGVSPKAYLQKARLEHAKELLRAGEQSISEISEAVGYYSQFQFSRDFKKEYGLTPSDYRGGAEVFHAKKAGNSKKK
;
A
#
# COMPACT_ATOMS: atom_id res chain seq x y z
N VAL A 1 -0.78 28.01 12.28
CA VAL A 1 -0.60 27.41 13.62
C VAL A 1 -0.72 25.91 13.42
N ALA A 2 0.42 25.19 13.47
CA ALA A 2 0.45 23.74 13.35
C ALA A 2 -0.24 23.14 14.59
N ALA A 3 -1.27 22.33 14.36
CA ALA A 3 -1.93 21.61 15.43
C ALA A 3 -0.94 20.59 16.03
N ASN A 4 -0.71 20.64 17.34
CA ASN A 4 0.06 19.63 18.05
C ASN A 4 -0.61 18.26 17.84
N ARG A 5 0.03 17.39 17.05
CA ARG A 5 -0.37 15.99 16.88
C ARG A 5 0.43 15.13 17.85
N LEU A 6 -0.24 14.53 18.81
CA LEU A 6 0.33 13.45 19.61
C LEU A 6 0.35 12.18 18.74
N LEU A 7 1.55 11.67 18.45
CA LEU A 7 1.75 10.40 17.78
C LEU A 7 2.00 9.32 18.83
N THR A 8 1.11 8.34 18.90
CA THR A 8 1.29 7.16 19.76
C THR A 8 1.88 6.03 18.93
N PHE A 9 3.02 5.48 19.35
CA PHE A 9 3.67 4.35 18.72
C PHE A 9 3.26 3.06 19.46
N GLN A 10 2.78 2.07 18.72
CA GLN A 10 2.54 0.74 19.29
C GLN A 10 3.89 0.05 19.53
N SER A 11 4.22 -0.20 20.79
CA SER A 11 5.35 -1.01 21.18
C SER A 11 5.08 -2.49 20.88
N GLY A 12 5.99 -3.18 20.21
CA GLY A 12 5.90 -4.63 19.99
C GLY A 12 6.32 -5.13 18.61
N THR A 13 6.49 -4.26 17.62
CA THR A 13 7.09 -4.66 16.34
C THR A 13 8.60 -4.78 16.53
N PRO A 14 9.22 -5.93 16.23
CA PRO A 14 10.67 -6.07 16.33
C PRO A 14 11.34 -5.04 15.41
N VAL A 15 12.18 -4.19 15.99
CA VAL A 15 12.97 -3.20 15.26
C VAL A 15 14.00 -3.96 14.42
N PHE A 16 13.96 -3.75 13.10
CA PHE A 16 14.99 -4.22 12.20
C PHE A 16 16.24 -3.34 12.38
N LEU A 17 17.35 -3.93 12.80
CA LEU A 17 18.63 -3.28 12.93
C LEU A 17 19.63 -4.00 12.00
N PRO A 18 19.93 -3.46 10.83
CA PRO A 18 20.99 -3.97 9.98
C PRO A 18 22.34 -3.51 10.50
N HIS A 19 23.33 -4.38 10.42
CA HIS A 19 24.72 -4.01 10.52
C HIS A 19 25.31 -4.08 9.13
N LEU A 20 25.61 -2.93 8.53
CA LEU A 20 26.18 -2.84 7.19
C LEU A 20 27.64 -3.26 7.26
N LEU A 21 28.01 -4.27 6.47
CA LEU A 21 29.35 -4.88 6.49
C LEU A 21 30.21 -4.41 5.31
N GLU A 22 29.63 -4.40 4.13
CA GLU A 22 30.31 -4.03 2.89
C GLU A 22 29.36 -3.31 1.94
N VAL A 23 29.89 -2.35 1.21
CA VAL A 23 29.19 -1.64 0.13
C VAL A 23 30.10 -1.57 -1.08
N GLY A 24 29.62 -2.01 -2.22
CA GLY A 24 30.25 -1.84 -3.51
C GLY A 24 29.42 -0.94 -4.41
N LEU A 25 30.07 0.06 -5.03
CA LEU A 25 29.48 0.88 -6.08
C LEU A 25 30.13 0.53 -7.41
N TYR A 26 29.33 0.23 -8.43
CA TYR A 26 29.79 -0.30 -9.70
C TYR A 26 29.36 0.63 -10.83
N HIS A 27 30.28 0.83 -11.80
CA HIS A 27 30.06 1.58 -13.02
C HIS A 27 30.52 0.78 -14.24
N GLY A 28 29.64 0.61 -15.22
CA GLY A 28 29.95 -0.02 -16.50
C GLY A 28 30.14 -1.53 -16.41
N ALA A 29 30.71 -2.10 -17.47
CA ALA A 29 31.00 -3.52 -17.58
C ALA A 29 32.16 -4.00 -16.66
N ALA A 30 32.83 -3.08 -15.99
CA ALA A 30 33.89 -3.37 -15.02
C ALA A 30 33.31 -3.78 -13.65
N LEU A 31 32.46 -4.79 -13.65
CA LEU A 31 32.39 -5.68 -12.50
C LEU A 31 33.75 -6.40 -12.45
N PRO A 32 34.43 -6.46 -11.29
CA PRO A 32 35.73 -7.07 -11.19
C PRO A 32 35.67 -8.45 -11.85
N GLU A 33 36.71 -8.76 -12.67
CA GLU A 33 36.84 -10.08 -13.32
C GLU A 33 36.68 -11.19 -12.28
N GLU A 34 36.17 -12.36 -12.69
CA GLU A 34 35.70 -13.52 -11.90
C GLU A 34 36.55 -13.92 -10.66
N LYS A 35 37.79 -13.47 -10.52
CA LYS A 35 38.63 -13.80 -9.37
C LYS A 35 38.51 -12.87 -8.16
N GLU A 36 38.01 -11.64 -8.33
CA GLU A 36 37.83 -10.67 -7.22
C GLU A 36 36.36 -10.31 -6.95
N ALA A 37 35.47 -10.46 -7.92
CA ALA A 37 34.04 -10.25 -7.80
C ALA A 37 33.23 -11.47 -7.40
N ALA A 38 33.86 -12.59 -7.20
CA ALA A 38 33.18 -13.62 -6.45
C ALA A 38 32.98 -13.05 -5.04
N TRP A 39 31.89 -12.35 -4.83
CA TRP A 39 31.27 -12.24 -3.54
C TRP A 39 31.12 -13.69 -3.05
N HIS A 40 32.24 -14.22 -2.49
CA HIS A 40 32.32 -15.58 -2.00
C HIS A 40 31.38 -15.67 -0.82
N LEU A 41 30.14 -15.96 -1.14
CA LEU A 41 29.01 -16.21 -0.24
C LEU A 41 29.22 -17.45 0.63
N GLY A 42 30.47 -17.84 0.83
CA GLY A 42 30.87 -18.95 1.67
C GLY A 42 30.97 -18.61 3.16
N ARG A 43 30.29 -17.57 3.68
CA ARG A 43 30.41 -17.12 5.10
C ARG A 43 29.07 -16.79 5.73
N PRO A 44 29.01 -16.58 7.05
CA PRO A 44 28.12 -17.31 7.95
C PRO A 44 26.64 -17.13 7.63
N LYS A 45 25.84 -18.10 8.05
CA LYS A 45 24.39 -18.32 7.79
C LYS A 45 23.43 -17.12 8.06
N ALA A 46 23.95 -15.95 8.41
CA ALA A 46 23.17 -14.79 8.87
C ALA A 46 23.29 -13.53 8.02
N ASP A 47 24.12 -13.53 6.96
CA ASP A 47 24.31 -12.35 6.12
C ASP A 47 23.26 -12.28 5.00
N TYR A 48 22.95 -11.05 4.57
CA TYR A 48 22.07 -10.74 3.44
C TYR A 48 22.86 -9.95 2.40
N PHE A 49 22.48 -10.14 1.14
CA PHE A 49 23.00 -9.38 0.00
C PHE A 49 21.87 -8.62 -0.65
N LEU A 50 22.03 -7.33 -0.84
CA LEU A 50 21.09 -6.50 -1.55
C LEU A 50 21.78 -5.88 -2.76
N PHE A 51 21.15 -6.03 -3.90
CA PHE A 51 21.57 -5.41 -5.16
C PHE A 51 20.57 -4.34 -5.55
N HIS A 52 21.06 -3.18 -5.93
CA HIS A 52 20.26 -2.08 -6.46
C HIS A 52 20.83 -1.64 -7.80
N CYS A 53 20.06 -1.80 -8.87
CA CYS A 53 20.38 -1.26 -10.19
C CYS A 53 19.98 0.22 -10.22
N ILE A 54 20.94 1.13 -10.20
CA ILE A 54 20.71 2.58 -10.18
C ILE A 54 20.39 3.09 -11.59
N ALA A 55 21.10 2.57 -12.61
CA ALA A 55 20.88 2.85 -14.02
C ALA A 55 21.31 1.66 -14.87
N GLY A 56 20.77 1.53 -16.08
CA GLY A 56 21.06 0.42 -16.99
C GLY A 56 20.37 -0.88 -16.61
N VAL A 57 21.05 -2.01 -16.81
CA VAL A 57 20.52 -3.36 -16.56
C VAL A 57 21.56 -4.20 -15.81
N LEU A 58 21.12 -4.81 -14.72
CA LEU A 58 21.92 -5.71 -13.89
C LEU A 58 21.30 -7.11 -13.90
N ASN A 59 22.00 -8.10 -14.40
CA ASN A 59 21.57 -9.49 -14.41
C ASN A 59 22.25 -10.23 -13.26
N ILE A 60 21.46 -10.95 -12.49
CA ILE A 60 21.92 -11.69 -11.30
C ILE A 60 21.43 -13.12 -11.40
N THR A 61 22.35 -14.06 -11.38
CA THR A 61 22.03 -15.49 -11.36
C THR A 61 22.38 -16.06 -10.00
N CYS A 62 21.39 -16.68 -9.36
CA CYS A 62 21.52 -17.29 -8.05
C CYS A 62 20.94 -18.70 -8.07
N ARG A 63 21.77 -19.72 -7.88
CA ARG A 63 21.43 -21.14 -8.13
C ARG A 63 21.02 -21.34 -9.60
N GLN A 64 19.76 -21.71 -9.84
CA GLN A 64 19.19 -21.88 -11.20
C GLN A 64 18.20 -20.77 -11.55
N LYS A 65 18.16 -19.70 -10.75
CA LYS A 65 17.22 -18.61 -10.94
C LYS A 65 17.94 -17.34 -11.39
N ALA A 66 17.54 -16.83 -12.55
CA ALA A 66 18.02 -15.57 -13.08
C ALA A 66 17.06 -14.42 -12.73
N TYR A 67 17.64 -13.27 -12.41
CA TYR A 67 16.92 -12.02 -12.15
C TYR A 67 17.52 -10.95 -13.03
N SER A 68 16.67 -10.16 -13.69
CA SER A 68 17.08 -8.97 -14.44
C SER A 68 16.54 -7.74 -13.76
N LEU A 69 17.40 -6.87 -13.29
CA LEU A 69 17.07 -5.61 -12.64
C LEU A 69 17.26 -4.48 -13.64
N GLN A 70 16.17 -3.79 -13.95
CA GLN A 70 16.19 -2.51 -14.65
C GLN A 70 16.51 -1.38 -13.67
N ALA A 71 16.72 -0.16 -14.17
CA ALA A 71 16.94 1.02 -13.34
C ALA A 71 15.87 1.15 -12.23
N GLY A 72 16.30 1.35 -11.00
CA GLY A 72 15.48 1.32 -9.79
C GLY A 72 15.17 -0.09 -9.25
N GLY A 73 15.59 -1.15 -9.95
CA GLY A 73 15.37 -2.53 -9.50
C GLY A 73 16.21 -2.89 -8.27
N VAL A 74 15.59 -3.52 -7.28
CA VAL A 74 16.23 -3.96 -6.03
C VAL A 74 15.95 -5.44 -5.81
N LEU A 75 16.99 -6.20 -5.48
CA LEU A 75 16.90 -7.62 -5.14
C LEU A 75 17.61 -7.89 -3.82
N LEU A 76 16.89 -8.48 -2.88
CA LEU A 76 17.46 -9.02 -1.65
C LEU A 76 17.67 -10.54 -1.80
N LEU A 77 18.85 -11.03 -1.44
CA LEU A 77 19.17 -12.46 -1.35
C LEU A 77 19.65 -12.81 0.05
N ASP A 78 19.36 -14.04 0.49
CA ASP A 78 19.98 -14.60 1.69
C ASP A 78 21.41 -15.09 1.37
N GLY A 79 22.33 -14.88 2.29
CA GLY A 79 23.77 -15.12 2.09
C GLY A 79 24.22 -16.59 1.96
N LYS A 80 23.29 -17.50 1.69
CA LYS A 80 23.56 -18.95 1.63
C LYS A 80 23.98 -19.44 0.25
N GLN A 81 24.09 -18.56 -0.74
CA GLN A 81 24.12 -18.96 -2.15
C GLN A 81 25.22 -18.23 -2.91
N ALA A 82 25.85 -18.94 -3.85
CA ALA A 82 26.73 -18.32 -4.85
C ALA A 82 25.87 -17.47 -5.81
N VAL A 83 26.36 -16.29 -6.15
CA VAL A 83 25.71 -15.34 -7.05
C VAL A 83 26.69 -14.98 -8.17
N SER A 84 26.23 -15.06 -9.41
CA SER A 84 26.91 -14.45 -10.56
C SER A 84 26.19 -13.17 -10.92
N VAL A 85 26.95 -12.11 -11.18
CA VAL A 85 26.42 -10.79 -11.52
C VAL A 85 27.03 -10.33 -12.84
N GLU A 86 26.17 -9.92 -13.77
CA GLU A 86 26.55 -9.41 -15.09
C GLU A 86 25.92 -8.03 -15.30
N ALA A 87 26.70 -7.07 -15.75
CA ALA A 87 26.23 -5.71 -16.02
C ALA A 87 26.54 -5.28 -17.45
N GLN A 88 25.68 -4.46 -18.03
CA GLN A 88 25.93 -3.81 -19.32
C GLN A 88 26.86 -2.59 -19.14
N ALA A 89 27.44 -2.11 -20.23
CA ALA A 89 28.47 -1.05 -20.21
C ALA A 89 28.05 0.28 -19.56
N ASP A 90 26.76 0.61 -19.57
CA ASP A 90 26.18 1.83 -19.00
C ASP A 90 25.52 1.61 -17.62
N THR A 91 25.66 0.42 -17.07
CA THR A 91 25.04 0.06 -15.78
C THR A 91 25.73 0.78 -14.62
N ARG A 92 24.94 1.38 -13.74
CA ARG A 92 25.36 1.81 -12.41
C ARG A 92 24.57 1.00 -11.38
N ALA A 93 25.29 0.40 -10.46
CA ALA A 93 24.68 -0.47 -9.46
C ALA A 93 25.38 -0.31 -8.10
N ALA A 94 24.65 -0.66 -7.04
CA ALA A 94 25.19 -0.81 -5.70
C ALA A 94 24.88 -2.20 -5.17
N ALA A 95 25.86 -2.79 -4.47
CA ALA A 95 25.69 -4.03 -3.75
C ALA A 95 26.03 -3.82 -2.28
N PHE A 96 25.20 -4.36 -1.40
CA PHE A 96 25.33 -4.24 0.04
C PHE A 96 25.37 -5.62 0.66
N ARG A 97 26.35 -5.85 1.55
CA ARG A 97 26.35 -6.99 2.47
C ARG A 97 26.05 -6.50 3.87
N PHE A 98 25.07 -7.10 4.51
CA PHE A 98 24.68 -6.72 5.87
C PHE A 98 24.18 -7.90 6.69
N ARG A 99 24.21 -7.76 7.99
CA ARG A 99 23.69 -8.73 8.95
C ARG A 99 22.55 -8.12 9.75
N CYS A 100 21.57 -8.94 10.10
CA CYS A 100 20.51 -8.52 11.01
C CYS A 100 20.84 -8.98 12.42
N GLU A 101 21.07 -8.06 13.32
CA GLU A 101 21.24 -8.37 14.76
C GLU A 101 19.88 -8.67 15.40
N LYS A 102 18.84 -7.94 15.01
CA LYS A 102 17.47 -8.13 15.47
C LYS A 102 16.50 -8.04 14.29
N GLY A 103 15.44 -8.84 14.34
CA GLY A 103 14.38 -8.83 13.33
C GLY A 103 14.77 -9.50 12.01
N LYS A 104 13.96 -9.24 11.00
CA LYS A 104 14.19 -9.67 9.61
C LYS A 104 14.16 -8.44 8.70
N PRO A 105 14.87 -8.49 7.56
CA PRO A 105 14.78 -7.42 6.58
C PRO A 105 13.33 -7.13 6.20
N PRO A 106 12.94 -5.88 5.98
CA PRO A 106 11.59 -5.53 5.56
C PRO A 106 11.26 -6.04 4.16
N LEU A 107 12.27 -6.25 3.30
CA LEU A 107 12.13 -6.86 1.98
C LEU A 107 12.20 -8.39 2.07
N ARG A 108 11.48 -9.09 1.20
CA ARG A 108 11.56 -10.56 1.10
C ARG A 108 12.68 -10.97 0.17
N ALA A 109 13.53 -11.91 0.60
CA ALA A 109 14.58 -12.47 -0.24
C ALA A 109 14.02 -13.20 -1.47
N GLY A 110 14.75 -13.12 -2.60
CA GLY A 110 14.39 -13.76 -3.86
C GLY A 110 13.24 -13.09 -4.62
N ARG A 111 12.88 -11.85 -4.26
CA ARG A 111 11.89 -11.04 -4.96
C ARG A 111 12.51 -9.72 -5.44
N VAL A 112 12.19 -9.34 -6.68
CA VAL A 112 12.56 -8.04 -7.24
C VAL A 112 11.55 -6.99 -6.80
N TYR A 113 12.05 -5.86 -6.36
CA TYR A 113 11.27 -4.67 -5.99
C TYR A 113 11.67 -3.52 -6.90
N GLN A 114 10.80 -2.54 -7.02
CA GLN A 114 11.12 -1.27 -7.65
C GLN A 114 11.37 -0.24 -6.55
N ALA A 115 12.58 0.28 -6.48
CA ALA A 115 12.94 1.35 -5.56
C ALA A 115 12.23 2.64 -5.99
N ALA A 116 11.66 3.35 -5.01
CA ALA A 116 11.23 4.71 -5.22
C ALA A 116 12.44 5.63 -5.11
N HIS A 117 12.69 6.46 -6.12
CA HIS A 117 13.65 7.54 -6.00
C HIS A 117 13.08 8.61 -5.05
N GLY A 118 13.82 8.96 -4.00
CA GLY A 118 13.35 9.87 -2.98
C GLY A 118 14.47 10.43 -2.12
N PRO A 119 14.15 11.43 -1.27
CA PRO A 119 15.13 12.17 -0.49
C PRO A 119 15.97 11.29 0.46
N VAL A 120 15.40 10.20 0.98
CA VAL A 120 16.16 9.27 1.85
C VAL A 120 17.20 8.51 1.03
N GLN A 121 16.86 8.08 -0.19
CA GLN A 121 17.79 7.43 -1.10
C GLN A 121 18.93 8.38 -1.48
N GLU A 122 18.61 9.61 -1.86
CA GLU A 122 19.60 10.63 -2.21
C GLU A 122 20.53 10.94 -1.04
N ALA A 123 19.99 11.16 0.15
CA ALA A 123 20.75 11.42 1.36
C ALA A 123 21.67 10.25 1.75
N PHE A 124 21.19 9.02 1.57
CA PHE A 124 22.00 7.82 1.84
C PHE A 124 23.19 7.71 0.88
N TYR A 125 22.97 7.85 -0.44
CA TYR A 125 24.06 7.78 -1.42
C TYR A 125 25.03 8.95 -1.31
N ALA A 126 24.54 10.15 -1.00
CA ALA A 126 25.41 11.30 -0.72
C ALA A 126 26.29 11.06 0.52
N ALA A 127 25.71 10.53 1.60
CA ALA A 127 26.45 10.18 2.79
C ALA A 127 27.49 9.07 2.54
N LEU A 128 27.13 8.08 1.72
CA LEU A 128 28.04 7.00 1.34
C LEU A 128 29.22 7.49 0.50
N SER A 129 28.96 8.39 -0.45
CA SER A 129 30.00 8.98 -1.32
C SER A 129 30.92 9.96 -0.58
N ALA A 130 30.53 10.48 0.58
CA ALA A 130 31.33 11.38 1.41
C ALA A 130 32.27 10.66 2.37
N VAL A 131 32.29 9.32 2.35
CA VAL A 131 33.13 8.52 3.26
C VAL A 131 34.32 7.97 2.48
N ASP A 132 35.50 8.48 2.77
CA ASP A 132 36.75 8.00 2.14
C ASP A 132 37.25 6.70 2.81
N GLU A 133 37.17 6.61 4.14
CA GLU A 133 37.51 5.40 4.92
C GLU A 133 36.48 5.16 6.03
N PRO A 134 35.67 4.08 5.95
CA PRO A 134 34.64 3.81 6.96
C PRO A 134 35.22 3.08 8.20
N THR A 135 36.20 3.66 8.85
CA THR A 135 36.83 3.08 10.06
C THR A 135 36.20 3.58 11.36
N GLU A 136 35.53 4.71 11.34
CA GLU A 136 34.89 5.26 12.54
C GLU A 136 33.55 4.60 12.83
N LEU A 137 33.40 4.10 14.06
CA LEU A 137 32.18 3.44 14.57
C LEU A 137 30.91 4.30 14.38
N LEU A 138 31.02 5.61 14.60
CA LEU A 138 29.90 6.55 14.44
C LEU A 138 29.43 6.63 12.97
N VAL A 139 30.37 6.64 12.02
CA VAL A 139 30.07 6.67 10.58
C VAL A 139 29.38 5.37 10.17
N CYS A 140 29.92 4.22 10.58
CA CYS A 140 29.33 2.91 10.30
C CYS A 140 27.90 2.78 10.87
N ASN A 141 27.69 3.22 12.10
CA ASN A 141 26.37 3.18 12.73
C ASN A 141 25.37 4.12 12.03
N ARG A 142 25.80 5.34 11.66
CA ARG A 142 24.98 6.29 10.91
C ARG A 142 24.55 5.72 9.56
N LEU A 143 25.48 5.17 8.80
CA LEU A 143 25.19 4.53 7.51
C LEU A 143 24.25 3.33 7.66
N SER A 144 24.43 2.51 8.69
CA SER A 144 23.55 1.37 8.97
C SER A 144 22.12 1.81 9.29
N LEU A 145 21.93 2.89 10.04
CA LEU A 145 20.61 3.45 10.33
C LEU A 145 19.95 4.07 9.08
N GLN A 146 20.72 4.81 8.27
CA GLN A 146 20.24 5.36 7.01
C GLN A 146 19.85 4.25 6.02
N PHE A 147 20.63 3.18 5.97
CA PHE A 147 20.33 1.99 5.18
C PHE A 147 19.05 1.30 5.65
N ALA A 148 18.81 1.20 6.96
CA ALA A 148 17.55 0.69 7.49
C ALA A 148 16.35 1.53 7.02
N LEU A 149 16.45 2.86 7.10
CA LEU A 149 15.41 3.78 6.63
C LEU A 149 15.13 3.58 5.13
N LEU A 150 16.17 3.45 4.32
CA LEU A 150 16.08 3.20 2.89
C LEU A 150 15.31 1.90 2.58
N LEU A 151 15.59 0.82 3.30
CA LEU A 151 14.87 -0.44 3.12
C LEU A 151 13.39 -0.35 3.50
N TYR A 152 13.03 0.43 4.51
CA TYR A 152 11.63 0.67 4.88
C TYR A 152 10.91 1.53 3.84
N GLU A 153 11.57 2.53 3.25
CA GLU A 153 10.98 3.32 2.15
C GLU A 153 10.70 2.45 0.92
N TRP A 154 11.67 1.65 0.49
CA TRP A 154 11.50 0.73 -0.63
C TRP A 154 10.38 -0.29 -0.38
N ARG A 155 10.25 -0.78 0.85
CA ARG A 155 9.13 -1.64 1.24
C ARG A 155 7.79 -0.90 1.12
N GLY A 156 7.70 0.31 1.64
CA GLY A 156 6.48 1.13 1.59
C GLY A 156 6.07 1.46 0.16
N ALA A 157 7.02 1.76 -0.73
CA ALA A 157 6.77 1.98 -2.15
C ALA A 157 6.25 0.71 -2.84
N ALA A 158 6.86 -0.44 -2.57
CA ALA A 158 6.43 -1.73 -3.10
C ALA A 158 5.01 -2.10 -2.66
N GLU A 159 4.67 -1.89 -1.39
CA GLU A 159 3.31 -2.14 -0.87
C GLU A 159 2.25 -1.22 -1.50
N LYS A 160 2.60 0.04 -1.75
CA LYS A 160 1.73 0.98 -2.48
C LYS A 160 1.53 0.54 -3.93
N GLY A 161 2.59 0.12 -4.61
CA GLY A 161 2.54 -0.42 -5.96
C GLY A 161 1.68 -1.68 -6.06
N GLU A 162 1.84 -2.63 -5.14
CA GLU A 162 1.03 -3.85 -5.06
C GLU A 162 -0.45 -3.53 -4.79
N ARG A 163 -0.75 -2.57 -3.91
CA ARG A 163 -2.12 -2.11 -3.69
C ARG A 163 -2.73 -1.52 -4.95
N LYS A 164 -1.99 -0.64 -5.64
CA LYS A 164 -2.47 -0.01 -6.87
C LYS A 164 -2.71 -1.03 -7.97
N ALA A 165 -1.79 -1.97 -8.18
CA ALA A 165 -1.94 -3.05 -9.15
C ALA A 165 -3.12 -3.97 -8.81
N SER A 166 -3.30 -4.31 -7.51
CA SER A 166 -4.44 -5.11 -7.06
C SER A 166 -5.78 -4.40 -7.24
N ILE A 167 -5.84 -3.08 -7.04
CA ILE A 167 -7.06 -2.30 -7.25
C ILE A 167 -7.37 -2.26 -8.75
N SER A 168 -6.38 -1.95 -9.59
CA SER A 168 -6.54 -1.88 -11.04
C SER A 168 -6.97 -3.23 -11.65
N ALA A 169 -6.48 -4.34 -11.09
CA ALA A 169 -6.86 -5.68 -11.55
C ALA A 169 -8.35 -6.03 -11.36
N TYR A 170 -9.04 -5.34 -10.43
CA TYR A 170 -10.44 -5.59 -10.10
C TYR A 170 -11.36 -4.39 -10.40
N GLU A 171 -10.91 -3.42 -11.18
CA GLU A 171 -11.71 -2.24 -11.52
C GLU A 171 -12.97 -2.58 -12.34
N ALA A 172 -12.89 -3.58 -13.21
CA ALA A 172 -14.03 -4.04 -14.00
C ALA A 172 -15.10 -4.66 -13.10
N GLU A 173 -14.70 -5.56 -12.22
CA GLU A 173 -15.57 -6.24 -11.25
C GLU A 173 -16.21 -5.26 -10.27
N ILE A 174 -15.45 -4.24 -9.82
CA ILE A 174 -16.01 -3.21 -8.94
C ILE A 174 -17.03 -2.34 -9.68
N ARG A 175 -16.78 -1.98 -10.94
CA ARG A 175 -17.78 -1.26 -11.77
C ARG A 175 -19.03 -2.09 -11.99
N GLU A 176 -18.90 -3.38 -12.27
CA GLU A 176 -20.01 -4.31 -12.41
C GLU A 176 -20.83 -4.41 -11.12
N ALA A 177 -20.15 -4.55 -9.96
CA ALA A 177 -20.80 -4.53 -8.65
C ALA A 177 -21.60 -3.25 -8.41
N VAL A 178 -21.04 -2.10 -8.74
CA VAL A 178 -21.73 -0.80 -8.61
C VAL A 178 -22.94 -0.72 -9.52
N SER A 179 -22.82 -1.16 -10.76
CA SER A 179 -23.93 -1.19 -11.72
C SER A 179 -25.05 -2.12 -11.24
N TYR A 180 -24.70 -3.31 -10.78
CA TYR A 180 -25.65 -4.26 -10.22
C TYR A 180 -26.39 -3.68 -9.00
N MET A 181 -25.65 -3.13 -8.03
CA MET A 181 -26.25 -2.51 -6.84
C MET A 181 -27.23 -1.38 -7.18
N ARG A 182 -26.94 -0.57 -8.21
CA ARG A 182 -27.81 0.53 -8.64
C ARG A 182 -29.04 0.04 -9.36
N ALA A 183 -28.95 -1.05 -10.09
CA ALA A 183 -30.07 -1.63 -10.83
C ALA A 183 -31.06 -2.40 -9.91
N HIS A 184 -30.61 -2.84 -8.72
CA HIS A 184 -31.37 -3.71 -7.81
C HIS A 184 -31.45 -3.12 -6.41
N LEU A 185 -31.77 -1.79 -6.29
CA LEU A 185 -31.84 -1.10 -4.99
C LEU A 185 -32.95 -1.63 -4.10
N ASP A 186 -34.03 -2.09 -4.66
CA ASP A 186 -35.21 -2.67 -4.01
C ASP A 186 -34.95 -4.09 -3.44
N GLU A 187 -33.94 -4.79 -3.98
CA GLU A 187 -33.67 -6.17 -3.64
C GLU A 187 -32.77 -6.33 -2.41
N LYS A 188 -32.88 -7.51 -1.77
CA LYS A 188 -31.92 -7.93 -0.73
C LYS A 188 -30.62 -8.41 -1.34
N ILE A 189 -29.67 -7.49 -1.53
CA ILE A 189 -28.33 -7.84 -2.02
C ILE A 189 -27.50 -8.42 -0.91
N GLN A 190 -27.12 -9.70 -1.02
CA GLN A 190 -26.11 -10.33 -0.15
C GLN A 190 -24.71 -10.08 -0.72
N MET A 191 -23.84 -9.48 0.08
CA MET A 191 -22.48 -9.13 -0.36
C MET A 191 -21.63 -10.36 -0.70
N SER A 192 -21.89 -11.49 -0.06
CA SER A 192 -21.27 -12.78 -0.37
C SER A 192 -21.66 -13.31 -1.74
N GLU A 193 -22.93 -13.22 -2.10
CA GLU A 193 -23.47 -13.65 -3.41
C GLU A 193 -22.94 -12.74 -4.53
N LEU A 194 -22.98 -11.43 -4.30
CA LEU A 194 -22.43 -10.46 -5.26
C LEU A 194 -20.94 -10.71 -5.52
N ALA A 195 -20.16 -10.92 -4.46
CA ALA A 195 -18.74 -11.24 -4.59
C ALA A 195 -18.51 -12.54 -5.36
N LYS A 196 -19.32 -13.58 -5.09
CA LYS A 196 -19.24 -14.88 -5.77
C LYS A 196 -19.57 -14.75 -7.28
N GLY A 197 -20.58 -13.96 -7.64
CA GLY A 197 -20.92 -13.65 -9.04
C GLY A 197 -19.77 -13.00 -9.79
N LEU A 198 -18.93 -12.21 -9.10
CA LEU A 198 -17.73 -11.56 -9.63
C LEU A 198 -16.46 -12.42 -9.51
N HIS A 199 -16.58 -13.70 -9.19
CA HIS A 199 -15.46 -14.62 -8.96
C HIS A 199 -14.48 -14.19 -7.86
N LEU A 200 -14.95 -13.42 -6.87
CA LEU A 200 -14.16 -12.92 -5.74
C LEU A 200 -14.59 -13.56 -4.42
N SER A 201 -13.62 -13.74 -3.52
CA SER A 201 -13.99 -13.97 -2.12
C SER A 201 -14.61 -12.71 -1.52
N GLU A 202 -15.57 -12.83 -0.60
CA GLU A 202 -16.21 -11.69 0.06
C GLU A 202 -15.18 -10.75 0.72
N ARG A 203 -14.15 -11.32 1.34
CA ARG A 203 -13.05 -10.55 1.96
C ARG A 203 -12.28 -9.71 0.93
N ASN A 204 -11.97 -10.30 -0.23
CA ASN A 204 -11.23 -9.60 -1.29
C ASN A 204 -12.12 -8.54 -1.94
N PHE A 205 -13.38 -8.86 -2.23
CA PHE A 205 -14.37 -7.91 -2.74
C PHE A 205 -14.48 -6.67 -1.83
N ARG A 206 -14.72 -6.86 -0.53
CA ARG A 206 -14.81 -5.74 0.43
C ARG A 206 -13.54 -4.88 0.46
N LYS A 207 -12.37 -5.53 0.41
CA LYS A 207 -11.07 -4.83 0.39
C LYS A 207 -10.89 -4.00 -0.87
N CYS A 208 -11.12 -4.59 -2.05
CA CYS A 208 -10.95 -3.92 -3.34
C CYS A 208 -12.00 -2.81 -3.54
N PHE A 209 -13.25 -3.07 -3.19
CA PHE A 209 -14.34 -2.09 -3.26
C PHE A 209 -14.05 -0.86 -2.39
N THR A 210 -13.65 -1.09 -1.12
CA THR A 210 -13.32 0.02 -0.20
C THR A 210 -12.08 0.79 -0.66
N ALA A 211 -11.09 0.08 -1.20
CA ALA A 211 -9.88 0.71 -1.71
C ALA A 211 -10.14 1.55 -2.98
N SER A 212 -11.09 1.13 -3.83
CA SER A 212 -11.47 1.82 -5.06
C SER A 212 -12.39 3.02 -4.81
N LEU A 213 -13.40 2.87 -3.94
CA LEU A 213 -14.47 3.86 -3.76
C LEU A 213 -14.43 4.61 -2.42
N GLY A 214 -13.49 4.27 -1.52
CA GLY A 214 -13.34 4.92 -0.21
C GLY A 214 -14.39 4.52 0.83
N VAL A 215 -15.40 3.73 0.45
CA VAL A 215 -16.50 3.32 1.33
C VAL A 215 -16.75 1.81 1.22
N SER A 216 -17.30 1.18 2.27
CA SER A 216 -17.63 -0.25 2.21
C SER A 216 -18.80 -0.52 1.26
N PRO A 217 -18.92 -1.73 0.65
CA PRO A 217 -20.02 -2.07 -0.24
C PRO A 217 -21.40 -1.86 0.38
N LYS A 218 -21.55 -2.23 1.66
CA LYS A 218 -22.81 -2.03 2.40
C LYS A 218 -23.15 -0.56 2.60
N ALA A 219 -22.15 0.28 2.92
CA ALA A 219 -22.36 1.72 3.08
C ALA A 219 -22.69 2.38 1.74
N TYR A 220 -22.06 1.94 0.66
CA TYR A 220 -22.38 2.39 -0.70
C TYR A 220 -23.83 2.09 -1.07
N LEU A 221 -24.27 0.83 -0.91
CA LEU A 221 -25.66 0.43 -1.20
C LEU A 221 -26.68 1.24 -0.38
N GLN A 222 -26.41 1.40 0.93
CA GLN A 222 -27.27 2.18 1.81
C GLN A 222 -27.38 3.63 1.31
N LYS A 223 -26.27 4.26 0.95
CA LYS A 223 -26.27 5.63 0.43
C LYS A 223 -27.02 5.74 -0.89
N ALA A 224 -26.79 4.82 -1.81
CA ALA A 224 -27.52 4.78 -3.11
C ALA A 224 -29.02 4.65 -2.92
N ARG A 225 -29.49 3.80 -1.99
CA ARG A 225 -30.91 3.68 -1.62
C ARG A 225 -31.49 4.99 -1.09
N LEU A 226 -30.78 5.67 -0.21
CA LEU A 226 -31.23 6.94 0.35
C LEU A 226 -31.23 8.07 -0.69
N GLU A 227 -30.28 8.07 -1.64
CA GLU A 227 -30.28 9.00 -2.78
C GLU A 227 -31.48 8.78 -3.67
N HIS A 228 -31.79 7.54 -4.01
CA HIS A 228 -33.01 7.21 -4.79
C HIS A 228 -34.30 7.58 -4.03
N ALA A 229 -34.35 7.33 -2.73
CA ALA A 229 -35.48 7.76 -1.91
C ALA A 229 -35.72 9.27 -1.95
N LYS A 230 -34.67 10.10 -2.04
CA LYS A 230 -34.84 11.57 -2.21
C LYS A 230 -35.55 11.92 -3.49
N GLU A 231 -35.26 11.21 -4.58
CA GLU A 231 -35.93 11.44 -5.87
C GLU A 231 -37.41 11.09 -5.76
N LEU A 232 -37.76 9.94 -5.17
CA LEU A 232 -39.13 9.51 -4.95
C LEU A 232 -39.90 10.44 -3.99
N LEU A 233 -39.23 10.93 -2.93
CA LEU A 233 -39.82 11.91 -2.02
C LEU A 233 -40.16 13.24 -2.70
N ARG A 234 -39.33 13.69 -3.64
CA ARG A 234 -39.56 14.90 -4.44
C ARG A 234 -40.69 14.73 -5.45
N ALA A 235 -40.82 13.55 -6.05
CA ALA A 235 -41.94 13.25 -6.94
C ALA A 235 -43.31 13.32 -6.20
N GLY A 236 -43.34 12.96 -4.91
CA GLY A 236 -44.50 13.15 -4.05
C GLY A 236 -45.65 12.16 -4.25
N GLU A 237 -45.49 11.20 -5.16
CA GLU A 237 -46.58 10.29 -5.61
C GLU A 237 -46.81 9.11 -4.64
N GLN A 238 -45.83 8.73 -3.84
CA GLN A 238 -45.84 7.54 -2.98
C GLN A 238 -45.85 7.92 -1.50
N SER A 239 -46.42 7.09 -0.65
CA SER A 239 -46.31 7.19 0.80
C SER A 239 -44.88 6.92 1.29
N ILE A 240 -44.55 7.33 2.52
CA ILE A 240 -43.20 7.04 3.10
C ILE A 240 -42.96 5.53 3.22
N SER A 241 -44.02 4.75 3.49
CA SER A 241 -43.95 3.30 3.54
C SER A 241 -43.61 2.70 2.18
N GLU A 242 -44.35 3.08 1.13
CA GLU A 242 -44.10 2.61 -0.25
C GLU A 242 -42.69 2.99 -0.73
N ILE A 243 -42.19 4.19 -0.43
CA ILE A 243 -40.82 4.58 -0.76
C ILE A 243 -39.81 3.72 -0.01
N SER A 244 -40.07 3.44 1.28
CA SER A 244 -39.14 2.61 2.06
C SER A 244 -39.02 1.20 1.46
N GLU A 245 -40.11 0.61 0.97
CA GLU A 245 -40.12 -0.67 0.27
C GLU A 245 -39.44 -0.60 -1.10
N ALA A 246 -39.79 0.42 -1.90
CA ALA A 246 -39.23 0.65 -3.23
C ALA A 246 -37.71 0.84 -3.23
N VAL A 247 -37.13 1.30 -2.14
CA VAL A 247 -35.67 1.42 -1.99
C VAL A 247 -35.05 0.29 -1.15
N GLY A 248 -35.77 -0.82 -0.95
CA GLY A 248 -35.23 -2.06 -0.35
C GLY A 248 -35.02 -2.02 1.15
N TYR A 249 -35.79 -1.20 1.90
CA TYR A 249 -35.83 -1.26 3.36
C TYR A 249 -36.97 -2.13 3.83
N TYR A 250 -36.70 -3.01 4.78
CA TYR A 250 -37.75 -3.86 5.38
C TYR A 250 -38.63 -3.16 6.40
N SER A 251 -38.21 -1.98 6.88
CA SER A 251 -38.91 -1.24 7.91
C SER A 251 -38.83 0.24 7.61
N GLN A 252 -40.00 0.89 7.50
CA GLN A 252 -40.10 2.34 7.40
C GLN A 252 -39.42 3.06 8.56
N PHE A 253 -39.42 2.46 9.76
CA PHE A 253 -38.72 3.02 10.92
C PHE A 253 -37.21 3.06 10.70
N GLN A 254 -36.62 1.95 10.21
CA GLN A 254 -35.20 1.90 9.91
C GLN A 254 -34.84 2.87 8.79
N PHE A 255 -35.64 2.92 7.73
CA PHE A 255 -35.49 3.89 6.64
C PHE A 255 -35.46 5.32 7.15
N SER A 256 -36.49 5.72 7.93
CA SER A 256 -36.60 7.07 8.45
C SER A 256 -35.45 7.47 9.37
N ARG A 257 -34.97 6.53 10.18
CA ARG A 257 -33.80 6.74 11.04
C ARG A 257 -32.53 6.94 10.23
N ASP A 258 -32.29 6.09 9.23
CA ASP A 258 -31.06 6.14 8.41
C ASP A 258 -31.09 7.36 7.49
N PHE A 259 -32.25 7.74 6.95
CA PHE A 259 -32.46 8.95 6.17
C PHE A 259 -32.18 10.22 7.01
N LYS A 260 -32.73 10.29 8.24
CA LYS A 260 -32.46 11.41 9.14
C LYS A 260 -30.99 11.48 9.54
N LYS A 261 -30.33 10.33 9.72
CA LYS A 261 -28.90 10.27 10.04
C LYS A 261 -28.04 10.83 8.90
N GLU A 262 -28.40 10.54 7.65
CA GLU A 262 -27.64 10.96 6.46
C GLU A 262 -27.91 12.43 6.10
N TYR A 263 -29.17 12.85 6.14
CA TYR A 263 -29.60 14.16 5.63
C TYR A 263 -30.01 15.16 6.70
N GLY A 264 -30.08 14.77 7.97
CA GLY A 264 -30.46 15.65 9.09
C GLY A 264 -31.97 15.88 9.26
N LEU A 265 -32.78 15.50 8.27
CA LEU A 265 -34.23 15.66 8.26
C LEU A 265 -34.93 14.30 8.16
N THR A 266 -36.17 14.21 8.71
CA THR A 266 -36.96 13.00 8.45
C THR A 266 -37.45 12.99 7.00
N PRO A 267 -37.81 11.81 6.42
CA PRO A 267 -38.39 11.74 5.07
C PRO A 267 -39.63 12.65 4.90
N SER A 268 -40.48 12.73 5.93
CA SER A 268 -41.69 13.58 5.92
C SER A 268 -41.33 15.07 5.88
N ASP A 269 -40.38 15.51 6.71
CA ASP A 269 -39.94 16.92 6.72
C ASP A 269 -39.27 17.28 5.37
N TYR A 270 -38.49 16.38 4.81
CA TYR A 270 -37.84 16.55 3.51
C TYR A 270 -38.86 16.70 2.38
N ARG A 271 -39.93 15.91 2.37
CA ARG A 271 -41.05 16.03 1.42
C ARG A 271 -41.80 17.37 1.57
N GLY A 272 -41.97 17.86 2.81
CA GLY A 272 -42.64 19.12 3.11
C GLY A 272 -41.87 20.38 2.70
N GLY A 273 -40.69 20.23 2.05
CA GLY A 273 -39.90 21.37 1.57
C GLY A 273 -39.03 22.06 2.62
N ALA A 274 -38.80 21.43 3.77
CA ALA A 274 -37.85 21.94 4.74
C ALA A 274 -36.44 21.99 4.12
N GLU A 275 -35.80 23.15 4.13
CA GLU A 275 -34.46 23.33 3.59
C GLU A 275 -33.44 22.48 4.37
N VAL A 276 -32.57 21.78 3.63
CA VAL A 276 -31.50 20.99 4.21
C VAL A 276 -30.40 21.93 4.71
N PHE A 277 -30.43 22.26 5.98
CA PHE A 277 -29.24 22.83 6.61
C PHE A 277 -28.17 21.77 6.70
N HIS A 278 -27.16 21.83 5.83
CA HIS A 278 -25.92 21.10 5.99
C HIS A 278 -25.24 21.55 7.28
N ALA A 279 -25.54 20.88 8.38
CA ALA A 279 -24.73 20.98 9.58
C ALA A 279 -23.37 20.37 9.27
N LYS A 280 -22.42 21.21 8.83
CA LYS A 280 -20.99 20.90 8.93
C LYS A 280 -20.75 20.41 10.36
N LYS A 281 -20.25 19.20 10.51
CA LYS A 281 -19.68 18.72 11.78
C LYS A 281 -18.54 19.66 12.18
N ALA A 282 -18.88 20.75 12.83
CA ALA A 282 -17.98 21.51 13.66
C ALA A 282 -17.67 20.63 14.87
N GLY A 283 -16.37 20.35 15.05
CA GLY A 283 -15.89 19.50 16.12
C GLY A 283 -16.41 19.97 17.48
N ASN A 284 -16.98 19.04 18.20
CA ASN A 284 -17.28 19.24 19.60
C ASN A 284 -16.00 18.92 20.40
N SER A 285 -15.17 19.96 20.55
CA SER A 285 -14.19 20.05 21.62
C SER A 285 -14.83 20.90 22.70
N LYS A 286 -15.39 20.27 23.74
CA LYS A 286 -15.43 20.89 25.09
C LYS A 286 -15.83 19.88 26.19
N LYS A 287 -14.92 19.75 27.14
CA LYS A 287 -15.10 19.54 28.59
C LYS A 287 -15.55 18.13 29.04
N LYS A 288 -14.77 17.41 29.79
CA LYS A 288 -14.15 17.70 31.11
C LYS A 288 -12.92 16.79 31.30
#